data_42e7b873d4e7ddb6520f30b103ed4bb0
#
_entry.id   42e7b873d4e7ddb6520f30b103ed4bb0
#
_cell.length_a   1.000
_cell.length_b   1.000
_cell.length_c   1.000
_cell.angle_alpha   90.00
_cell.angle_beta   90.00
_cell.angle_gamma   90.00
#
_symmetry.space_group_name_H-M   'P 1'
#
loop_
_entity.id
_entity.type
_entity.pdbx_description
1 polymer ?
#
loop_
_entity_poly.entity_id
_entity_poly.type
_entity_poly.pdbx_seq_one_letter_code
_entity_poly.pdbx_strand_id
1 'polypeptide(L)'
;SMKDTKFIGYGSMIGEAILAVTATIAVAAGFENSGAWHAHYSDYGAAKGLGPKLSAFVDGTAGFLNEIGITQVIYSENSEPRQLAAVFIGVMVISFAATSLDTAIRIQRYIIGEIGESLKISKLSKNRYLQTGLAVLFSSLLVISDGSGAGGLKLWPLFGSTNQLLGSLALLVLSVWLYKK
;
A
#
# COMPACT_ATOMS: atom_id res chain seq x y z
N SER A 1 -18.18 -4.89 -18.97
CA SER A 1 -18.15 -5.89 -20.05
C SER A 1 -16.83 -6.67 -20.02
N MET A 2 -16.72 -7.80 -20.75
CA MET A 2 -15.44 -8.55 -20.84
C MET A 2 -14.29 -7.70 -21.41
N LYS A 3 -14.60 -6.71 -22.27
CA LYS A 3 -13.60 -5.78 -22.81
C LYS A 3 -13.02 -4.88 -21.72
N ASP A 4 -13.89 -4.41 -20.84
CA ASP A 4 -13.49 -3.53 -19.73
C ASP A 4 -12.64 -4.27 -18.68
N THR A 5 -12.93 -5.56 -18.44
CA THR A 5 -12.19 -6.40 -17.50
C THR A 5 -10.70 -6.50 -17.87
N LYS A 6 -10.40 -6.70 -19.18
CA LYS A 6 -9.03 -6.74 -19.66
C LYS A 6 -8.32 -5.40 -19.47
N PHE A 7 -8.98 -4.30 -19.84
CA PHE A 7 -8.40 -2.96 -19.72
C PHE A 7 -8.19 -2.56 -18.26
N ILE A 8 -9.19 -2.78 -17.41
CA ILE A 8 -9.11 -2.44 -15.98
C ILE A 8 -8.08 -3.32 -15.28
N GLY A 9 -8.14 -4.65 -15.45
CA GLY A 9 -7.24 -5.57 -14.76
C GLY A 9 -5.78 -5.41 -15.19
N TYR A 10 -5.52 -5.41 -16.49
CA TYR A 10 -4.15 -5.29 -17.01
C TYR A 10 -3.60 -3.87 -16.87
N GLY A 11 -4.44 -2.86 -17.09
CA GLY A 11 -4.05 -1.46 -16.91
C GLY A 11 -3.72 -1.13 -15.46
N SER A 12 -4.50 -1.65 -14.50
CA SER A 12 -4.20 -1.49 -13.06
C SER A 12 -2.88 -2.15 -12.67
N MET A 13 -2.60 -3.35 -13.19
CA MET A 13 -1.34 -4.05 -12.95
C MET A 13 -0.13 -3.27 -13.48
N ILE A 14 -0.23 -2.69 -14.67
CA ILE A 14 0.84 -1.86 -15.24
C ILE A 14 1.03 -0.60 -14.39
N GLY A 15 -0.06 0.07 -14.01
CA GLY A 15 0.00 1.25 -13.16
C GLY A 15 0.65 0.96 -11.81
N GLU A 16 0.31 -0.16 -11.19
CA GLU A 16 0.93 -0.63 -9.95
C GLU A 16 2.43 -0.92 -10.12
N ALA A 17 2.82 -1.57 -11.22
CA ALA A 17 4.23 -1.85 -11.53
C ALA A 17 5.04 -0.56 -11.72
N ILE A 18 4.51 0.44 -12.42
CA ILE A 18 5.15 1.74 -12.59
C ILE A 18 5.30 2.43 -11.23
N LEU A 19 4.25 2.43 -10.40
CA LEU A 19 4.30 3.02 -9.07
C LEU A 19 5.35 2.32 -8.19
N ALA A 20 5.42 0.98 -8.23
CA ALA A 20 6.41 0.21 -7.48
C ALA A 20 7.85 0.53 -7.90
N VAL A 21 8.11 0.63 -9.21
CA VAL A 21 9.44 1.03 -9.72
C VAL A 21 9.77 2.46 -9.29
N THR A 22 8.83 3.40 -9.43
CA THR A 22 9.03 4.79 -9.00
C THR A 22 9.32 4.88 -7.50
N ALA A 23 8.58 4.16 -6.67
CA ALA A 23 8.81 4.11 -5.24
C ALA A 23 10.20 3.54 -4.90
N THR A 24 10.62 2.48 -5.59
CA THR A 24 11.96 1.89 -5.41
C THR A 24 13.05 2.89 -5.76
N ILE A 25 12.92 3.60 -6.87
CA ILE A 25 13.90 4.63 -7.28
C ILE A 25 13.90 5.78 -6.28
N ALA A 26 12.73 6.22 -5.81
CA ALA A 26 12.63 7.31 -4.84
C ALA A 26 13.38 7.00 -3.54
N VAL A 27 13.17 5.82 -2.94
CA VAL A 27 13.84 5.42 -1.70
C VAL A 27 15.33 5.11 -1.88
N ALA A 28 15.77 4.82 -3.09
CA ALA A 28 17.17 4.52 -3.39
C ALA A 28 17.99 5.76 -3.77
N ALA A 29 17.43 6.66 -4.58
CA ALA A 29 18.18 7.74 -5.24
C ALA A 29 17.59 9.14 -5.04
N GLY A 30 16.43 9.27 -4.39
CA GLY A 30 15.77 10.57 -4.20
C GLY A 30 16.27 11.41 -3.03
N PHE A 31 17.26 10.93 -2.27
CA PHE A 31 17.86 11.68 -1.18
C PHE A 31 18.69 12.85 -1.71
N GLU A 32 18.75 13.92 -0.95
CA GLU A 32 19.45 15.15 -1.32
C GLU A 32 20.95 14.93 -1.59
N ASN A 33 21.56 14.03 -0.82
CA ASN A 33 22.97 13.67 -0.99
C ASN A 33 23.26 12.28 -0.39
N SER A 34 24.43 11.76 -0.71
CA SER A 34 24.90 10.46 -0.20
C SER A 34 24.98 10.41 1.33
N GLY A 35 25.29 11.52 2.00
CA GLY A 35 25.32 11.60 3.46
C GLY A 35 23.94 11.40 4.08
N ALA A 36 22.90 12.01 3.54
CA ALA A 36 21.52 11.83 3.98
C ALA A 36 21.05 10.39 3.78
N TRP A 37 21.41 9.77 2.66
CA TRP A 37 21.15 8.36 2.39
C TRP A 37 21.84 7.46 3.43
N HIS A 38 23.14 7.65 3.66
CA HIS A 38 23.89 6.87 4.66
C HIS A 38 23.36 7.06 6.08
N ALA A 39 22.92 8.26 6.44
CA ALA A 39 22.33 8.53 7.74
C ALA A 39 21.01 7.77 7.92
N HIS A 40 20.15 7.74 6.88
CA HIS A 40 18.86 7.05 6.90
C HIS A 40 19.03 5.51 6.95
N TYR A 41 19.97 4.98 6.19
CA TYR A 41 20.28 3.55 6.10
C TYR A 41 21.55 3.14 6.86
N SER A 42 21.87 3.82 7.96
CA SER A 42 23.07 3.58 8.76
C SER A 42 23.16 2.15 9.30
N ASP A 43 22.00 1.60 9.67
CA ASP A 43 21.84 0.20 10.07
C ASP A 43 20.42 -0.29 9.80
N TYR A 44 20.20 -1.60 9.89
CA TYR A 44 18.88 -2.19 9.69
C TYR A 44 17.84 -1.71 10.72
N GLY A 45 18.28 -1.38 11.93
CA GLY A 45 17.42 -0.88 13.00
C GLY A 45 16.90 0.52 12.71
N ALA A 46 17.75 1.40 12.20
CA ALA A 46 17.39 2.79 11.85
C ALA A 46 16.28 2.85 10.79
N ALA A 47 16.33 1.98 9.77
CA ALA A 47 15.33 1.91 8.71
C ALA A 47 14.12 1.02 9.07
N LYS A 48 14.08 0.44 10.28
CA LYS A 48 13.02 -0.45 10.71
C LYS A 48 11.81 0.35 11.21
N GLY A 49 10.64 -0.04 10.75
CA GLY A 49 9.38 0.58 11.16
C GLY A 49 8.68 1.31 10.02
N LEU A 50 7.45 1.73 10.28
CA LEU A 50 6.63 2.39 9.26
C LEU A 50 7.08 3.84 9.01
N GLY A 51 7.39 4.59 10.07
CA GLY A 51 7.81 5.99 9.98
C GLY A 51 9.03 6.18 9.08
N PRO A 52 10.18 5.56 9.37
CA PRO A 52 11.38 5.67 8.53
C PRO A 52 11.16 5.25 7.07
N LYS A 53 10.35 4.20 6.84
CA LYS A 53 10.04 3.76 5.46
C LYS A 53 9.18 4.77 4.70
N LEU A 54 8.21 5.38 5.36
CA LEU A 54 7.39 6.42 4.75
C LEU A 54 8.18 7.70 4.52
N SER A 55 9.03 8.12 5.48
CA SER A 55 9.86 9.31 5.29
C SER A 55 10.82 9.15 4.12
N ALA A 56 11.48 7.99 3.97
CA ALA A 56 12.33 7.72 2.83
C ALA A 56 11.62 7.88 1.48
N PHE A 57 10.38 7.39 1.39
CA PHE A 57 9.57 7.55 0.18
C PHE A 57 9.14 9.00 -0.04
N VAL A 58 8.68 9.69 0.99
CA VAL A 58 8.22 11.08 0.91
C VAL A 58 9.37 12.00 0.57
N ASP A 59 10.48 11.88 1.27
CA ASP A 59 11.68 12.71 1.09
C ASP A 59 12.34 12.46 -0.27
N GLY A 60 12.42 11.18 -0.67
CA GLY A 60 12.98 10.81 -1.96
C GLY A 60 12.13 11.29 -3.14
N THR A 61 10.80 11.15 -3.06
CA THR A 61 9.90 11.66 -4.09
C THR A 61 9.91 13.18 -4.14
N ALA A 62 9.95 13.85 -2.98
CA ALA A 62 10.07 15.30 -2.90
C ALA A 62 11.38 15.81 -3.52
N GLY A 63 12.48 15.05 -3.33
CA GLY A 63 13.74 15.32 -4.00
C GLY A 63 13.61 15.31 -5.53
N PHE A 64 13.00 14.30 -6.09
CA PHE A 64 12.77 14.24 -7.56
C PHE A 64 11.89 15.38 -8.07
N LEU A 65 10.81 15.71 -7.37
CA LEU A 65 9.95 16.83 -7.77
C LEU A 65 10.70 18.16 -7.74
N ASN A 66 11.62 18.31 -6.80
CA ASN A 66 12.48 19.49 -6.73
C ASN A 66 13.46 19.56 -7.89
N GLU A 67 14.12 18.45 -8.23
CA GLU A 67 15.07 18.38 -9.36
C GLU A 67 14.40 18.62 -10.72
N ILE A 68 13.17 18.14 -10.92
CA ILE A 68 12.39 18.37 -12.13
C ILE A 68 11.89 19.83 -12.25
N GLY A 69 12.01 20.60 -11.16
CA GLY A 69 11.59 22.01 -11.14
C GLY A 69 10.08 22.24 -10.95
N ILE A 70 9.30 21.17 -10.72
CA ILE A 70 7.85 21.29 -10.47
C ILE A 70 7.58 22.12 -9.23
N THR A 71 8.40 21.98 -8.21
CA THR A 71 8.26 22.73 -6.96
C THR A 71 8.53 24.23 -7.13
N GLN A 72 9.37 24.62 -8.09
CA GLN A 72 9.66 26.02 -8.40
C GLN A 72 8.46 26.75 -9.02
N VAL A 73 7.56 26.03 -9.69
CA VAL A 73 6.33 26.59 -10.28
C VAL A 73 5.28 26.89 -9.20
N ILE A 74 5.33 26.15 -8.08
CA ILE A 74 4.38 26.27 -6.97
C ILE A 74 4.98 27.14 -5.82
N TYR A 75 6.19 27.66 -6.04
CA TYR A 75 6.98 28.38 -5.05
C TYR A 75 6.27 29.62 -4.54
N SER A 76 6.19 29.74 -3.22
CA SER A 76 5.85 30.96 -2.49
C SER A 76 7.09 31.45 -1.75
N GLU A 77 7.36 32.73 -1.80
CA GLU A 77 8.57 33.40 -1.33
C GLU A 77 8.98 33.10 0.13
N ASN A 78 8.09 32.47 0.90
CA ASN A 78 8.28 32.12 2.31
C ASN A 78 8.35 30.61 2.61
N SER A 79 8.48 29.73 1.61
CA SER A 79 8.45 28.28 1.80
C SER A 79 9.62 27.59 1.07
N GLU A 80 10.27 26.65 1.74
CA GLU A 80 11.25 25.77 1.10
C GLU A 80 10.55 24.86 0.08
N PRO A 81 10.90 24.90 -1.22
CA PRO A 81 10.22 24.13 -2.28
C PRO A 81 10.14 22.62 -1.97
N ARG A 82 11.19 22.07 -1.37
CA ARG A 82 11.27 20.66 -0.98
C ARG A 82 10.26 20.32 0.13
N GLN A 83 10.03 21.22 1.09
CA GLN A 83 9.06 20.98 2.16
C GLN A 83 7.63 20.95 1.62
N LEU A 84 7.31 21.85 0.69
CA LEU A 84 6.00 21.86 0.02
C LEU A 84 5.78 20.56 -0.76
N ALA A 85 6.79 20.08 -1.49
CA ALA A 85 6.72 18.81 -2.17
C ALA A 85 6.51 17.63 -1.18
N ALA A 86 7.22 17.62 -0.06
CA ALA A 86 7.07 16.59 0.96
C ALA A 86 5.65 16.59 1.57
N VAL A 87 5.08 17.76 1.84
CA VAL A 87 3.70 17.87 2.31
C VAL A 87 2.70 17.35 1.27
N PHE A 88 2.88 17.72 0.00
CA PHE A 88 2.02 17.25 -1.08
C PHE A 88 2.07 15.71 -1.23
N ILE A 89 3.27 15.15 -1.25
CA ILE A 89 3.46 13.70 -1.32
C ILE A 89 2.92 13.02 -0.06
N GLY A 90 3.12 13.58 1.13
CA GLY A 90 2.54 13.08 2.37
C GLY A 90 1.02 13.00 2.33
N VAL A 91 0.35 14.05 1.86
CA VAL A 91 -1.11 14.07 1.68
C VAL A 91 -1.55 13.02 0.66
N MET A 92 -0.81 12.87 -0.45
CA MET A 92 -1.08 11.85 -1.47
C MET A 92 -0.99 10.44 -0.87
N VAL A 93 0.05 10.14 -0.09
CA VAL A 93 0.22 8.84 0.59
C VAL A 93 -0.91 8.55 1.57
N ILE A 94 -1.30 9.54 2.38
CA ILE A 94 -2.41 9.41 3.33
C ILE A 94 -3.73 9.15 2.58
N SER A 95 -4.00 9.87 1.51
CA SER A 95 -5.20 9.68 0.69
C SER A 95 -5.23 8.30 0.04
N PHE A 96 -4.11 7.83 -0.47
CA PHE A 96 -3.95 6.48 -1.02
C PHE A 96 -4.19 5.41 0.04
N ALA A 97 -3.61 5.56 1.23
CA ALA A 97 -3.82 4.65 2.35
C ALA A 97 -5.29 4.61 2.79
N ALA A 98 -5.96 5.76 2.88
CA ALA A 98 -7.37 5.86 3.25
C ALA A 98 -8.28 5.15 2.23
N THR A 99 -8.04 5.34 0.92
CA THR A 99 -8.81 4.66 -0.14
C THR A 99 -8.58 3.15 -0.16
N SER A 100 -7.35 2.70 0.10
CA SER A 100 -7.01 1.28 0.22
C SER A 100 -7.69 0.65 1.43
N LEU A 101 -7.73 1.37 2.56
CA LEU A 101 -8.42 0.92 3.77
C LEU A 101 -9.93 0.74 3.55
N ASP A 102 -10.60 1.69 2.88
CA ASP A 102 -12.03 1.56 2.53
C ASP A 102 -12.29 0.29 1.71
N THR A 103 -11.45 0.05 0.71
CA THR A 103 -11.56 -1.14 -0.14
C THR A 103 -11.31 -2.42 0.64
N ALA A 104 -10.29 -2.45 1.51
CA ALA A 104 -9.97 -3.60 2.34
C ALA A 104 -11.12 -3.94 3.30
N ILE A 105 -11.71 -2.95 3.98
CA ILE A 105 -12.87 -3.15 4.86
C ILE A 105 -14.06 -3.68 4.07
N ARG A 106 -14.26 -3.22 2.85
CA ARG A 106 -15.34 -3.69 1.97
C ARG A 106 -15.16 -5.16 1.59
N ILE A 107 -13.95 -5.58 1.26
CA ILE A 107 -13.62 -6.98 0.96
C ILE A 107 -13.81 -7.85 2.22
N GLN A 108 -13.28 -7.43 3.36
CA GLN A 108 -13.45 -8.13 4.64
C GLN A 108 -14.92 -8.32 4.99
N ARG A 109 -15.76 -7.31 4.76
CA ARG A 109 -17.20 -7.40 4.96
C ARG A 109 -17.82 -8.52 4.14
N TYR A 110 -17.44 -8.67 2.86
CA TYR A 110 -17.95 -9.76 2.02
C TYR A 110 -17.51 -11.13 2.55
N ILE A 111 -16.23 -11.26 2.91
CA ILE A 111 -15.70 -12.51 3.50
C ILE A 111 -16.46 -12.89 4.78
N ILE A 112 -16.70 -11.93 5.68
CA ILE A 112 -17.46 -12.16 6.92
C ILE A 112 -18.91 -12.58 6.59
N GLY A 113 -19.50 -12.00 5.55
CA GLY A 113 -20.83 -12.37 5.08
C GLY A 113 -20.90 -13.81 4.58
N GLU A 114 -19.93 -14.23 3.76
CA GLU A 114 -19.81 -15.59 3.24
C GLU A 114 -19.58 -16.62 4.35
N ILE A 115 -18.70 -16.29 5.33
CA ILE A 115 -18.49 -17.11 6.52
C ILE A 115 -19.82 -17.26 7.30
N GLY A 116 -20.54 -16.16 7.48
CA GLY A 116 -21.85 -16.16 8.14
C GLY A 116 -22.88 -17.05 7.43
N GLU A 117 -22.88 -17.06 6.12
CA GLU A 117 -23.73 -17.93 5.32
C GLU A 117 -23.33 -19.41 5.47
N SER A 118 -22.04 -19.70 5.37
CA SER A 118 -21.47 -21.04 5.53
C SER A 118 -21.77 -21.63 6.92
N LEU A 119 -21.73 -20.81 7.96
CA LEU A 119 -22.04 -21.18 9.35
C LEU A 119 -23.56 -21.13 9.66
N LYS A 120 -24.42 -20.80 8.66
CA LYS A 120 -25.87 -20.64 8.81
C LYS A 120 -26.28 -19.60 9.86
N ILE A 121 -25.43 -18.59 10.12
CA ILE A 121 -25.72 -17.48 11.02
C ILE A 121 -26.41 -16.35 10.25
N SER A 122 -27.74 -16.41 10.14
CA SER A 122 -28.54 -15.50 9.34
C SER A 122 -28.33 -14.01 9.67
N LYS A 123 -28.09 -13.65 10.95
CA LYS A 123 -27.83 -12.27 11.36
C LYS A 123 -26.50 -11.76 10.79
N LEU A 124 -25.48 -12.61 10.73
CA LEU A 124 -24.16 -12.26 10.21
C LEU A 124 -24.16 -12.17 8.69
N SER A 125 -24.86 -13.10 8.01
CA SER A 125 -24.93 -13.12 6.55
C SER A 125 -25.72 -11.93 5.98
N LYS A 126 -26.82 -11.49 6.63
CA LYS A 126 -27.75 -10.48 6.10
C LYS A 126 -27.47 -9.04 6.53
N ASN A 127 -26.77 -8.83 7.66
CA ASN A 127 -26.58 -7.50 8.25
C ASN A 127 -25.21 -6.92 7.87
N ARG A 128 -25.20 -6.04 6.86
CA ARG A 128 -23.97 -5.36 6.39
C ARG A 128 -23.30 -4.49 7.45
N TYR A 129 -24.05 -3.92 8.37
CA TYR A 129 -23.48 -3.09 9.44
C TYR A 129 -22.73 -3.93 10.47
N LEU A 130 -23.29 -5.10 10.80
CA LEU A 130 -22.63 -6.05 11.70
C LEU A 130 -21.33 -6.58 11.06
N GLN A 131 -21.35 -6.92 9.78
CA GLN A 131 -20.17 -7.36 9.04
C GLN A 131 -19.07 -6.29 9.03
N THR A 132 -19.45 -5.03 8.74
CA THR A 132 -18.50 -3.91 8.74
C THR A 132 -17.97 -3.65 10.15
N GLY A 133 -18.84 -3.67 11.17
CA GLY A 133 -18.44 -3.50 12.56
C GLY A 133 -17.43 -4.55 13.02
N LEU A 134 -17.65 -5.81 12.67
CA LEU A 134 -16.70 -6.89 12.96
C LEU A 134 -15.38 -6.72 12.18
N ALA A 135 -15.43 -6.35 10.90
CA ALA A 135 -14.23 -6.07 10.11
C ALA A 135 -13.38 -4.97 10.76
N VAL A 136 -13.99 -3.85 11.14
CA VAL A 136 -13.31 -2.74 11.82
C VAL A 136 -12.80 -3.17 13.19
N LEU A 137 -13.59 -3.90 13.96
CA LEU A 137 -13.20 -4.38 15.30
C LEU A 137 -11.95 -5.26 15.22
N PHE A 138 -11.93 -6.28 14.36
CA PHE A 138 -10.78 -7.17 14.21
C PHE A 138 -9.54 -6.43 13.72
N SER A 139 -9.70 -5.54 12.75
CA SER A 139 -8.59 -4.72 12.26
C SER A 139 -8.05 -3.79 13.34
N SER A 140 -8.92 -3.15 14.14
CA SER A 140 -8.52 -2.27 15.23
C SER A 140 -7.80 -3.03 16.34
N LEU A 141 -8.32 -4.21 16.73
CA LEU A 141 -7.66 -5.07 17.73
C LEU A 141 -6.26 -5.47 17.27
N LEU A 142 -6.08 -5.80 15.98
CA LEU A 142 -4.78 -6.13 15.44
C LEU A 142 -3.81 -4.94 15.49
N VAL A 143 -4.27 -3.74 15.13
CA VAL A 143 -3.46 -2.52 15.15
C VAL A 143 -3.02 -2.18 16.59
N ILE A 144 -3.94 -2.27 17.55
CA ILE A 144 -3.70 -1.88 18.94
C ILE A 144 -2.93 -2.97 19.70
N SER A 145 -2.93 -4.22 19.23
CA SER A 145 -2.32 -5.38 19.93
C SER A 145 -0.85 -5.19 20.33
N ASP A 146 -0.17 -4.26 19.70
CA ASP A 146 1.25 -3.96 19.94
C ASP A 146 1.47 -2.70 20.80
N GLY A 147 0.42 -1.98 21.16
CA GLY A 147 0.50 -0.71 21.88
C GLY A 147 1.10 0.47 21.10
N SER A 148 1.76 0.19 19.99
CA SER A 148 2.42 1.18 19.11
C SER A 148 1.61 1.57 17.87
N GLY A 149 0.48 0.90 17.62
CA GLY A 149 -0.30 1.05 16.38
C GLY A 149 0.30 0.30 15.18
N ALA A 150 1.40 -0.42 15.37
CA ALA A 150 2.11 -1.12 14.31
C ALA A 150 1.82 -2.64 14.24
N GLY A 151 0.82 -3.12 15.00
CA GLY A 151 0.50 -4.55 15.10
C GLY A 151 0.26 -5.24 13.76
N GLY A 152 -0.28 -4.53 12.77
CA GLY A 152 -0.47 -5.03 11.41
C GLY A 152 0.83 -5.40 10.69
N LEU A 153 1.95 -4.75 11.02
CA LEU A 153 3.26 -5.04 10.40
C LEU A 153 3.77 -6.44 10.76
N LYS A 154 3.30 -7.04 11.86
CA LYS A 154 3.63 -8.43 12.22
C LYS A 154 3.09 -9.45 11.20
N LEU A 155 2.01 -9.09 10.49
CA LEU A 155 1.43 -9.92 9.43
C LEU A 155 2.07 -9.69 8.05
N TRP A 156 2.95 -8.71 7.92
CA TRP A 156 3.57 -8.39 6.63
C TRP A 156 4.31 -9.55 5.96
N PRO A 157 5.12 -10.36 6.68
CA PRO A 157 5.75 -11.53 6.09
C PRO A 157 4.74 -12.58 5.60
N LEU A 158 3.64 -12.77 6.34
CA LEU A 158 2.57 -13.68 5.94
C LEU A 158 1.86 -13.20 4.68
N PHE A 159 1.58 -11.89 4.59
CA PHE A 159 1.02 -11.26 3.39
C PHE A 159 1.92 -11.49 2.17
N GLY A 160 3.22 -11.24 2.29
CA GLY A 160 4.18 -11.48 1.22
C GLY A 160 4.21 -12.93 0.75
N SER A 161 4.26 -13.88 1.67
CA SER A 161 4.25 -15.31 1.38
C SER A 161 2.96 -15.75 0.67
N THR A 162 1.81 -15.27 1.14
CA THR A 162 0.51 -15.58 0.54
C THR A 162 0.39 -15.01 -0.87
N ASN A 163 0.89 -13.80 -1.10
CA ASN A 163 0.90 -13.17 -2.41
C ASN A 163 1.78 -13.95 -3.41
N GLN A 164 2.96 -14.41 -2.99
CA GLN A 164 3.83 -15.24 -3.80
C GLN A 164 3.19 -16.60 -4.13
N LEU A 165 2.52 -17.22 -3.17
CA LEU A 165 1.79 -18.46 -3.37
C LEU A 165 0.68 -18.29 -4.42
N LEU A 166 -0.10 -17.21 -4.32
CA LEU A 166 -1.15 -16.89 -5.28
C LEU A 166 -0.59 -16.69 -6.69
N GLY A 167 0.53 -15.96 -6.81
CA GLY A 167 1.24 -15.79 -8.08
C GLY A 167 1.73 -17.12 -8.67
N SER A 168 2.28 -18.00 -7.84
CA SER A 168 2.74 -19.34 -8.26
C SER A 168 1.58 -20.21 -8.76
N LEU A 169 0.44 -20.19 -8.07
CA LEU A 169 -0.76 -20.91 -8.49
C LEU A 169 -1.32 -20.37 -9.82
N ALA A 170 -1.33 -19.06 -10.00
CA ALA A 170 -1.76 -18.44 -11.26
C ALA A 170 -0.85 -18.87 -12.44
N LEU A 171 0.47 -18.87 -12.24
CA LEU A 171 1.42 -19.34 -13.24
C LEU A 171 1.27 -20.83 -13.54
N LEU A 172 0.99 -21.64 -12.54
CA LEU A 172 0.72 -23.08 -12.71
C LEU A 172 -0.53 -23.30 -13.59
N VAL A 173 -1.63 -22.60 -13.29
CA VAL A 173 -2.86 -22.66 -14.10
C VAL A 173 -2.58 -22.21 -15.53
N LEU A 174 -1.84 -21.14 -15.73
CA LEU A 174 -1.46 -20.65 -17.06
C LEU A 174 -0.61 -21.68 -17.81
N SER A 175 0.36 -22.30 -17.15
CA SER A 175 1.22 -23.34 -17.74
C SER A 175 0.41 -24.55 -18.20
N VAL A 176 -0.52 -25.03 -17.37
CA VAL A 176 -1.41 -26.14 -17.74
C VAL A 176 -2.32 -25.76 -18.90
N TRP A 177 -2.84 -24.53 -18.91
CA TRP A 177 -3.66 -24.05 -20.02
C TRP A 177 -2.90 -23.96 -21.33
N LEU A 178 -1.66 -23.44 -21.31
CA LEU A 178 -0.80 -23.36 -22.49
C LEU A 178 -0.40 -24.76 -23.01
N TYR A 179 -0.15 -25.72 -22.10
CA TYR A 179 0.18 -27.09 -22.48
C TYR A 179 -0.97 -27.82 -23.18
N LYS A 180 -2.23 -27.49 -22.82
CA LYS A 180 -3.43 -28.09 -23.40
C LYS A 180 -3.87 -27.44 -24.72
N LYS A 181 -3.28 -26.34 -25.12
CA LYS A 181 -3.60 -25.61 -26.35
C LYS A 181 -2.71 -26.05 -27.51
#